data_c655ba86ac8e1594bf250ff5429b06f2
#
_entry.id   c655ba86ac8e1594bf250ff5429b06f2
#
_cell.length_a   1.000
_cell.length_b   1.000
_cell.length_c   1.000
_cell.angle_alpha   90.00
_cell.angle_beta   90.00
_cell.angle_gamma   90.00
#
_symmetry.space_group_name_H-M   'P 1'
#
loop_
_entity.id
_entity.type
_entity.pdbx_description
1 polymer ?
#
loop_
_entity_poly.entity_id
_entity_poly.type
_entity_poly.pdbx_seq_one_letter_code
_entity_poly.pdbx_strand_id
1 'polypeptide(L)'
;MSDELLDAHPTDVLELDELWSFVKARRHKVWSWIALCCRTRQVVAYVCGQRNDKTCTDLRCRIPSSYFNLATCSDYWSSYAEVFDPGTHRSVGKHTGLTNHVERFNATLRNRLGRFTRKTLSFSKKKENHEAVLHMFLLKYNQDMKDKWLTRHI
;
A
#
# COMPACT_ATOMS: atom_id res chain seq x y z
N MET A 1 -5.63 8.29 9.56
CA MET A 1 -4.85 7.03 9.48
C MET A 1 -3.70 6.94 10.47
N SER A 2 -3.09 8.04 10.87
CA SER A 2 -1.97 7.99 11.83
C SER A 2 -2.34 7.42 13.20
N ASP A 3 -3.57 7.66 13.65
CA ASP A 3 -4.02 7.27 15.00
C ASP A 3 -4.21 5.75 15.18
N GLU A 4 -4.40 5.02 14.08
CA GLU A 4 -4.54 3.55 14.09
C GLU A 4 -3.19 2.85 13.97
N LEU A 5 -2.12 3.56 13.61
CA LEU A 5 -0.82 2.95 13.43
C LEU A 5 -0.16 2.63 14.77
N LEU A 6 0.48 1.46 14.82
CA LEU A 6 1.41 1.12 15.89
C LEU A 6 2.71 1.90 15.72
N ASP A 7 3.45 2.08 16.81
CA ASP A 7 4.73 2.76 16.75
C ASP A 7 5.70 2.04 15.82
N ALA A 8 6.45 2.83 15.05
CA ALA A 8 7.50 2.31 14.18
C ALA A 8 8.66 1.75 15.03
N HIS A 9 9.26 0.67 14.54
CA HIS A 9 10.46 0.10 15.12
C HIS A 9 11.63 0.30 14.14
N PRO A 10 12.87 0.58 14.62
CA PRO A 10 14.00 0.83 13.72
C PRO A 10 14.32 -0.30 12.72
N THR A 11 13.93 -1.54 13.05
CA THR A 11 14.13 -2.70 12.17
C THR A 11 12.95 -2.97 11.24
N ASP A 12 11.89 -2.15 11.26
CA ASP A 12 10.77 -2.31 10.37
C ASP A 12 11.19 -2.10 8.92
N VAL A 13 10.56 -2.86 8.03
CA VAL A 13 10.72 -2.73 6.59
C VAL A 13 9.35 -2.40 6.00
N LEU A 14 9.30 -1.39 5.16
CA LEU A 14 8.11 -1.09 4.38
C LEU A 14 8.17 -1.82 3.05
N GLU A 15 7.17 -2.64 2.79
CA GLU A 15 6.96 -3.28 1.50
C GLU A 15 6.09 -2.39 0.64
N LEU A 16 6.53 -2.13 -0.58
CA LEU A 16 5.87 -1.22 -1.52
C LEU A 16 5.35 -2.01 -2.72
N ASP A 17 4.12 -1.75 -3.11
CA ASP A 17 3.52 -2.33 -4.31
C ASP A 17 2.40 -1.44 -4.83
N GLU A 18 2.03 -1.62 -6.09
CA GLU A 18 0.90 -0.93 -6.69
C GLU A 18 -0.04 -1.94 -7.36
N LEU A 19 -1.33 -1.64 -7.29
CA LEU A 19 -2.35 -2.41 -7.99
C LEU A 19 -3.25 -1.48 -8.81
N TRP A 20 -3.68 -1.96 -9.98
CA TRP A 20 -4.60 -1.19 -10.78
C TRP A 20 -6.03 -1.68 -10.62
N SER A 21 -6.94 -0.75 -10.69
CA SER A 21 -8.36 -0.92 -10.87
C SER A 21 -8.85 0.09 -11.91
N PHE A 22 -10.14 0.29 -12.07
CA PHE A 22 -10.64 1.24 -13.04
C PHE A 22 -11.87 1.99 -12.51
N VAL A 23 -12.10 3.19 -13.09
CA VAL A 23 -13.27 4.00 -12.83
C VAL A 23 -14.04 4.16 -14.14
N LYS A 24 -15.32 3.86 -14.17
CA LYS A 24 -16.25 3.84 -15.32
C LYS A 24 -15.92 2.78 -16.37
N ALA A 25 -14.71 2.73 -16.89
CA ALA A 25 -14.31 1.81 -17.94
C ALA A 25 -12.87 1.34 -17.72
N ARG A 26 -12.53 0.11 -18.15
CA ARG A 26 -11.20 -0.50 -17.96
C ARG A 26 -10.04 0.33 -18.51
N ARG A 27 -10.29 1.17 -19.53
CA ARG A 27 -9.27 2.08 -20.07
C ARG A 27 -8.92 3.21 -19.10
N HIS A 28 -9.81 3.53 -18.16
CA HIS A 28 -9.59 4.57 -17.13
C HIS A 28 -8.97 3.94 -15.88
N LYS A 29 -7.75 3.48 -15.99
CA LYS A 29 -7.03 2.86 -14.88
C LYS A 29 -6.72 3.86 -13.77
N VAL A 30 -6.92 3.41 -12.54
CA VAL A 30 -6.46 4.07 -11.32
C VAL A 30 -5.50 3.13 -10.64
N TRP A 31 -4.30 3.60 -10.35
CA TRP A 31 -3.29 2.84 -9.64
C TRP A 31 -3.33 3.22 -8.16
N SER A 32 -3.46 2.22 -7.31
CA SER A 32 -3.38 2.39 -5.86
C SER A 32 -2.01 1.90 -5.40
N TRP A 33 -1.24 2.81 -4.83
CA TRP A 33 0.11 2.57 -4.34
C TRP A 33 0.06 2.37 -2.83
N ILE A 34 0.68 1.31 -2.35
CA ILE A 34 0.59 0.88 -0.95
C ILE A 34 1.99 0.79 -0.35
N ALA A 35 2.16 1.34 0.84
CA ALA A 35 3.31 1.09 1.70
C ALA A 35 2.83 0.34 2.96
N LEU A 36 3.30 -0.89 3.14
CA LEU A 36 2.86 -1.79 4.20
C LEU A 36 4.05 -2.13 5.12
N CYS A 37 3.84 -1.99 6.43
CA CYS A 37 4.83 -2.42 7.42
C CYS A 37 4.84 -3.95 7.52
N CYS A 38 6.00 -4.57 7.29
CA CYS A 38 6.12 -6.03 7.30
C CYS A 38 5.89 -6.64 8.70
N ARG A 39 6.22 -5.94 9.78
CA ARG A 39 6.04 -6.42 11.15
C ARG A 39 4.58 -6.38 11.59
N THR A 40 3.93 -5.23 11.46
CA THR A 40 2.57 -5.01 11.96
C THR A 40 1.48 -5.38 10.98
N ARG A 41 1.82 -5.53 9.71
CA ARG A 41 0.90 -5.72 8.56
C ARG A 41 -0.04 -4.54 8.32
N GLN A 42 0.23 -3.40 8.94
CA GLN A 42 -0.56 -2.20 8.72
C GLN A 42 -0.12 -1.45 7.45
N VAL A 43 -1.07 -0.83 6.77
CA VAL A 43 -0.79 0.09 5.68
C VAL A 43 -0.43 1.45 6.28
N VAL A 44 0.82 1.87 6.12
CA VAL A 44 1.31 3.13 6.70
C VAL A 44 1.06 4.33 5.80
N ALA A 45 0.97 4.11 4.50
CA ALA A 45 0.65 5.15 3.51
C ALA A 45 0.03 4.53 2.26
N TYR A 46 -0.80 5.29 1.59
CA TYR A 46 -1.36 4.95 0.28
C TYR A 46 -1.60 6.20 -0.55
N VAL A 47 -1.67 6.04 -1.86
CA VAL A 47 -2.05 7.08 -2.79
C VAL A 47 -2.71 6.45 -4.02
N CYS A 48 -3.70 7.13 -4.60
CA CYS A 48 -4.29 6.76 -5.87
C CYS A 48 -3.87 7.74 -6.96
N GLY A 49 -3.50 7.25 -8.12
CA GLY A 49 -3.06 8.08 -9.23
C GLY A 49 -2.65 7.27 -10.44
N GLN A 50 -1.66 7.78 -11.17
CA GLN A 50 -1.08 7.13 -12.32
C GLN A 50 0.09 6.23 -11.91
N ARG A 51 0.53 5.37 -12.82
CA ARG A 51 1.73 4.53 -12.61
C ARG A 51 2.98 5.29 -13.09
N ASN A 52 3.39 6.29 -12.34
CA ASN A 52 4.52 7.17 -12.70
C ASN A 52 5.30 7.65 -11.45
N ASP A 53 6.42 8.31 -11.70
CA ASP A 53 7.31 8.81 -10.64
C ASP A 53 6.64 9.87 -9.75
N LYS A 54 5.75 10.68 -10.33
CA LYS A 54 5.01 11.69 -9.56
C LYS A 54 4.15 11.04 -8.47
N THR A 55 3.38 10.02 -8.82
CA THR A 55 2.52 9.30 -7.86
C THR A 55 3.35 8.54 -6.84
N CYS A 56 4.47 7.96 -7.25
CA CYS A 56 5.43 7.33 -6.35
C CYS A 56 6.00 8.33 -5.34
N THR A 57 6.34 9.54 -5.79
CA THR A 57 6.78 10.64 -4.93
C THR A 57 5.69 11.05 -3.94
N ASP A 58 4.45 11.11 -4.38
CA ASP A 58 3.31 11.40 -3.52
C ASP A 58 3.15 10.32 -2.43
N LEU A 59 3.33 9.05 -2.77
CA LEU A 59 3.35 7.96 -1.80
C LEU A 59 4.43 8.17 -0.74
N ARG A 60 5.67 8.44 -1.18
CA ARG A 60 6.79 8.69 -0.27
C ARG A 60 6.51 9.85 0.68
N CYS A 61 5.95 10.94 0.17
CA CYS A 61 5.59 12.11 0.98
C CYS A 61 4.48 11.84 2.01
N ARG A 62 3.64 10.83 1.77
CA ARG A 62 2.58 10.43 2.70
C ARG A 62 3.02 9.46 3.79
N ILE A 63 4.22 8.90 3.69
CA ILE A 63 4.77 8.05 4.74
C ILE A 63 4.96 8.91 6.00
N PRO A 64 4.37 8.52 7.16
CA PRO A 64 4.52 9.29 8.39
C PRO A 64 5.98 9.46 8.79
N SER A 65 6.32 10.57 9.43
CA SER A 65 7.70 10.90 9.82
C SER A 65 8.38 9.81 10.64
N SER A 66 7.63 9.11 11.50
CA SER A 66 8.15 7.99 12.31
C SER A 66 8.55 6.75 11.48
N TYR A 67 8.02 6.63 10.27
CA TYR A 67 8.32 5.53 9.32
C TYR A 67 9.22 5.97 8.16
N PHE A 68 9.52 7.26 8.03
CA PHE A 68 10.09 7.83 6.80
C PHE A 68 11.52 7.33 6.50
N ASN A 69 12.33 7.08 7.51
CA ASN A 69 13.73 6.65 7.34
C ASN A 69 13.94 5.14 7.43
N LEU A 70 12.88 4.37 7.41
CA LEU A 70 12.96 2.91 7.47
C LEU A 70 13.40 2.30 6.14
N ALA A 71 13.94 1.09 6.20
CA ALA A 71 14.23 0.31 5.01
C ALA A 71 12.96 0.04 4.21
N THR A 72 13.06 0.04 2.89
CA THR A 72 11.95 -0.23 1.98
C THR A 72 12.33 -1.33 0.98
N CYS A 73 11.35 -2.11 0.55
CA CYS A 73 11.49 -3.12 -0.50
C CYS A 73 10.35 -2.98 -1.51
N SER A 74 10.66 -3.15 -2.79
CA SER A 74 9.68 -3.22 -3.87
C SER A 74 10.11 -4.21 -4.93
N ASP A 75 9.27 -4.45 -5.93
CA ASP A 75 9.70 -5.08 -7.17
C ASP A 75 10.63 -4.16 -7.98
N TYR A 76 10.95 -4.56 -9.22
CA TYR A 76 11.86 -3.81 -10.10
C TYR A 76 11.20 -2.65 -10.87
N TRP A 77 9.98 -2.25 -10.54
CA TRP A 77 9.37 -1.10 -11.19
C TRP A 77 10.23 0.16 -10.98
N SER A 78 10.58 0.82 -12.08
CA SER A 78 11.62 1.87 -12.10
C SER A 78 11.33 3.06 -11.17
N SER A 79 10.06 3.43 -10.99
CA SER A 79 9.69 4.57 -10.14
C SER A 79 10.17 4.41 -8.70
N TYR A 80 10.18 3.21 -8.16
CA TYR A 80 10.67 2.99 -6.79
C TYR A 80 12.15 3.30 -6.65
N ALA A 81 12.97 2.84 -7.59
CA ALA A 81 14.40 3.11 -7.58
C ALA A 81 14.73 4.60 -7.81
N GLU A 82 13.91 5.30 -8.59
CA GLU A 82 14.09 6.73 -8.86
C GLU A 82 13.69 7.61 -7.67
N VAL A 83 12.68 7.23 -6.91
CA VAL A 83 12.07 8.07 -5.88
C VAL A 83 12.62 7.78 -4.48
N PHE A 84 12.85 6.50 -4.14
CA PHE A 84 13.31 6.11 -2.81
C PHE A 84 14.84 6.15 -2.72
N ASP A 85 15.34 6.44 -1.51
CA ASP A 85 16.77 6.53 -1.25
C ASP A 85 17.47 5.18 -1.52
N PRO A 86 18.47 5.11 -2.41
CA PRO A 86 19.19 3.87 -2.72
C PRO A 86 19.93 3.29 -1.51
N GLY A 87 20.21 4.09 -0.48
CA GLY A 87 20.84 3.64 0.75
C GLY A 87 19.91 2.80 1.64
N THR A 88 18.61 2.94 1.50
CA THR A 88 17.60 2.24 2.31
C THR A 88 16.61 1.42 1.50
N HIS A 89 16.54 1.64 0.18
CA HIS A 89 15.62 0.93 -0.71
C HIS A 89 16.28 -0.24 -1.41
N ARG A 90 15.55 -1.37 -1.49
CA ARG A 90 15.95 -2.56 -2.25
C ARG A 90 14.87 -2.95 -3.24
N SER A 91 15.26 -3.00 -4.53
CA SER A 91 14.45 -3.64 -5.56
C SER A 91 14.75 -5.15 -5.56
N VAL A 92 13.72 -5.98 -5.46
CA VAL A 92 13.87 -7.42 -5.27
C VAL A 92 12.97 -8.21 -6.22
N GLY A 93 13.40 -9.41 -6.59
CA GLY A 93 12.57 -10.34 -7.35
C GLY A 93 11.53 -11.03 -6.45
N LYS A 94 10.44 -11.49 -7.06
CA LYS A 94 9.36 -12.19 -6.34
C LYS A 94 9.83 -13.46 -5.63
N HIS A 95 10.86 -14.13 -6.14
CA HIS A 95 11.43 -15.32 -5.53
C HIS A 95 12.06 -15.08 -4.15
N THR A 96 12.40 -13.85 -3.81
CA THR A 96 12.97 -13.51 -2.49
C THR A 96 11.94 -13.55 -1.37
N GLY A 97 10.66 -13.43 -1.67
CA GLY A 97 9.57 -13.34 -0.69
C GLY A 97 9.52 -12.03 0.09
N LEU A 98 10.38 -11.06 -0.19
CA LEU A 98 10.48 -9.82 0.58
C LEU A 98 9.34 -8.83 0.34
N THR A 99 8.48 -9.06 -0.66
CA THR A 99 7.25 -8.29 -0.92
C THR A 99 5.98 -9.12 -0.74
N ASN A 100 6.08 -10.30 -0.15
CA ASN A 100 4.94 -11.22 -0.01
C ASN A 100 3.78 -10.65 0.82
N HIS A 101 4.07 -9.83 1.82
CA HIS A 101 3.02 -9.30 2.68
C HIS A 101 2.18 -8.24 1.98
N VAL A 102 2.80 -7.33 1.23
CA VAL A 102 2.06 -6.33 0.47
C VAL A 102 1.29 -6.97 -0.69
N GLU A 103 1.86 -7.97 -1.35
CA GLU A 103 1.16 -8.73 -2.39
C GLU A 103 -0.06 -9.46 -1.83
N ARG A 104 0.06 -10.07 -0.66
CA ARG A 104 -1.07 -10.71 0.04
C ARG A 104 -2.12 -9.69 0.45
N PHE A 105 -1.71 -8.54 0.92
CA PHE A 105 -2.63 -7.44 1.21
C PHE A 105 -3.41 -7.01 -0.03
N ASN A 106 -2.74 -6.85 -1.17
CA ASN A 106 -3.38 -6.47 -2.43
C ASN A 106 -4.39 -7.53 -2.89
N ALA A 107 -4.09 -8.81 -2.70
CA ALA A 107 -5.04 -9.90 -2.97
C ALA A 107 -6.26 -9.82 -2.03
N THR A 108 -6.04 -9.54 -0.75
CA THR A 108 -7.12 -9.34 0.24
C THR A 108 -8.02 -8.16 -0.15
N LEU A 109 -7.43 -7.05 -0.56
CA LEU A 109 -8.17 -5.87 -1.01
C LEU A 109 -9.06 -6.20 -2.21
N ARG A 110 -8.53 -6.90 -3.20
CA ARG A 110 -9.33 -7.33 -4.37
C ARG A 110 -10.46 -8.29 -3.99
N ASN A 111 -10.22 -9.20 -3.07
CA ASN A 111 -11.23 -10.17 -2.63
C ASN A 111 -12.36 -9.53 -1.80
N ARG A 112 -12.04 -8.53 -0.98
CA ARG A 112 -13.02 -7.89 -0.09
C ARG A 112 -13.75 -6.72 -0.73
N LEU A 113 -13.12 -6.02 -1.67
CA LEU A 113 -13.70 -4.87 -2.36
C LEU A 113 -13.85 -5.18 -3.85
N GLY A 114 -15.07 -5.46 -4.30
CA GLY A 114 -15.37 -5.73 -5.71
C GLY A 114 -14.91 -4.62 -6.64
N ARG A 115 -14.92 -3.35 -6.18
CA ARG A 115 -14.45 -2.19 -6.93
C ARG A 115 -12.97 -2.26 -7.33
N PHE A 116 -12.16 -3.06 -6.64
CA PHE A 116 -10.73 -3.22 -6.87
C PHE A 116 -10.38 -4.47 -7.68
N THR A 117 -11.37 -5.25 -8.07
CA THR A 117 -11.20 -6.39 -8.95
C THR A 117 -11.07 -5.92 -10.41
N ARG A 118 -10.09 -6.46 -11.14
CA ARG A 118 -9.81 -6.08 -12.54
C ARG A 118 -10.94 -6.42 -13.51
N LYS A 119 -11.77 -7.42 -13.18
CA LYS A 119 -12.90 -7.91 -13.99
C LYS A 119 -14.17 -7.88 -13.16
N THR A 120 -14.66 -6.69 -12.83
CA THR A 120 -15.85 -6.53 -12.00
C THR A 120 -16.94 -5.76 -12.72
N LEU A 121 -18.21 -6.10 -12.43
CA LEU A 121 -19.36 -5.27 -12.75
C LEU A 121 -19.62 -4.22 -11.66
N SER A 122 -19.02 -4.38 -10.48
CA SER A 122 -19.15 -3.46 -9.34
C SER A 122 -18.06 -2.38 -9.36
N PHE A 123 -17.79 -1.81 -10.51
CA PHE A 123 -16.75 -0.78 -10.67
C PHE A 123 -17.21 0.59 -10.12
N SER A 124 -16.25 1.40 -9.73
CA SER A 124 -16.49 2.78 -9.30
C SER A 124 -16.85 3.69 -10.46
N LYS A 125 -17.78 4.61 -10.25
CA LYS A 125 -18.21 5.59 -11.27
C LYS A 125 -17.45 6.91 -11.16
N LYS A 126 -16.88 7.23 -10.01
CA LYS A 126 -16.11 8.44 -9.75
C LYS A 126 -14.83 8.08 -8.97
N LYS A 127 -13.74 8.77 -9.31
CA LYS A 127 -12.43 8.56 -8.63
C LYS A 127 -12.52 8.87 -7.14
N GLU A 128 -13.21 9.94 -6.75
CA GLU A 128 -13.38 10.36 -5.35
C GLU A 128 -14.07 9.27 -4.52
N ASN A 129 -15.09 8.63 -5.06
CA ASN A 129 -15.79 7.52 -4.41
C ASN A 129 -14.88 6.29 -4.29
N HIS A 130 -14.06 6.03 -5.29
CA HIS A 130 -13.11 4.94 -5.31
C HIS A 130 -12.07 5.10 -4.18
N GLU A 131 -11.50 6.29 -4.06
CA GLU A 131 -10.55 6.63 -3.01
C GLU A 131 -11.19 6.60 -1.62
N ALA A 132 -12.41 7.12 -1.47
CA ALA A 132 -13.14 7.12 -0.21
C ALA A 132 -13.40 5.69 0.30
N VAL A 133 -13.80 4.77 -0.57
CA VAL A 133 -14.02 3.37 -0.23
C VAL A 133 -12.70 2.72 0.20
N LEU A 134 -11.61 2.98 -0.50
CA LEU A 134 -10.30 2.49 -0.11
C LEU A 134 -9.89 3.04 1.26
N HIS A 135 -10.05 4.33 1.49
CA HIS A 135 -9.71 4.95 2.77
C HIS A 135 -10.47 4.32 3.94
N MET A 136 -11.78 4.17 3.81
CA MET A 136 -12.60 3.53 4.85
C MET A 136 -12.18 2.08 5.11
N PHE A 137 -11.88 1.34 4.05
CA PHE A 137 -11.37 -0.03 4.18
C PHE A 137 -10.04 -0.06 4.95
N LEU A 138 -9.12 0.84 4.63
CA LEU A 138 -7.80 0.90 5.26
C LEU A 138 -7.88 1.28 6.75
N LEU A 139 -8.76 2.20 7.12
CA LEU A 139 -8.98 2.53 8.53
C LEU A 139 -9.42 1.29 9.32
N LYS A 140 -10.42 0.58 8.83
CA LYS A 140 -10.90 -0.66 9.46
C LYS A 140 -9.83 -1.74 9.47
N TYR A 141 -9.14 -1.95 8.35
CA TYR A 141 -8.06 -2.93 8.24
C TYR A 141 -6.93 -2.65 9.24
N ASN A 142 -6.48 -1.40 9.33
CA ASN A 142 -5.40 -1.02 10.25
C ASN A 142 -5.81 -1.20 11.71
N GLN A 143 -7.05 -0.88 12.06
CA GLN A 143 -7.57 -1.13 13.41
C GLN A 143 -7.58 -2.63 13.72
N ASP A 144 -8.07 -3.45 12.81
CA ASP A 144 -8.08 -4.91 12.98
C ASP A 144 -6.66 -5.48 13.16
N MET A 145 -5.68 -4.94 12.41
CA MET A 145 -4.27 -5.35 12.54
C MET A 145 -3.67 -4.92 13.88
N LYS A 146 -4.00 -3.70 14.33
CA LYS A 146 -3.60 -3.20 15.65
C LYS A 146 -4.12 -4.10 16.77
N ASP A 147 -5.40 -4.42 16.73
CA ASP A 147 -6.04 -5.27 17.74
C ASP A 147 -5.41 -6.67 17.78
N LYS A 148 -5.16 -7.26 16.61
CA LYS A 148 -4.47 -8.55 16.50
C LYS A 148 -3.04 -8.50 17.03
N TRP A 149 -2.32 -7.44 16.75
CA TRP A 149 -0.96 -7.26 17.24
C TRP A 149 -0.95 -7.17 18.77
N LEU A 150 -1.76 -6.31 19.34
CA LEU A 150 -1.87 -6.11 20.78
C LEU A 150 -2.26 -7.41 21.49
N THR A 151 -3.22 -8.17 20.95
CA THR A 151 -3.63 -9.46 21.53
C THR A 151 -2.51 -10.47 21.57
N ARG A 152 -1.60 -10.47 20.60
CA ARG A 152 -0.47 -11.42 20.52
C ARG A 152 0.74 -11.03 21.40
N HIS A 153 0.81 -9.76 21.79
CA HIS A 153 2.01 -9.19 22.46
C HIS A 153 1.68 -8.61 23.83
N ILE A 154 0.54 -8.97 24.39
CA ILE A 154 0.17 -8.63 25.77
C ILE A 154 0.87 -9.59 26.76
#